data_faabfbc5619c51d05bb4af094d829eca
#
_entry.id   faabfbc5619c51d05bb4af094d829eca
#
_cell.length_a   1.000
_cell.length_b   1.000
_cell.length_c   1.000
_cell.angle_alpha   90.00
_cell.angle_beta   90.00
_cell.angle_gamma   90.00
#
_symmetry.space_group_name_H-M   'P 1'
#
loop_
_entity.id
_entity.type
_entity.pdbx_description
1 polymer ?
#
loop_
_entity_poly.entity_id
_entity_poly.type
_entity_poly.pdbx_seq_one_letter_code
_entity_poly.pdbx_strand_id
1 'polypeptide(L)'
;NYYGVTFDLLSVTALAHARDVTVLVDEAHGPHLRFSEALPPDALSCGADLVAQSTHKLLGSLTQTSMLFRQGGRVSGEAVRRAAALLTTTSPNYLLLASLDIARLQMAVYGDDLVGRAVRLAAGVRRVVNDSPGLWCFGEEYMGRPGAEALDVTKVTVQTAWLGLSGRAAADILRRDYHIACELTDAYNVLFLLTLADREEEALFLAKSLKDLAIRHRRSPLERPHISLPELPSQAAAPREAFFAPSEAVPFPETAGRVAAEEIAFYPPGIPVLCPGERISRELLAYLREMTALGLRVTGPEDVTLTTIRVLR
;
A
#
# COMPACT_ATOMS: atom_id res chain seq x y z
N ASN A 1 5.17 2.18 -3.01
CA ASN A 1 3.96 1.39 -2.88
C ASN A 1 4.01 0.47 -1.66
N TYR A 2 2.94 -0.32 -1.38
CA TYR A 2 2.87 -1.23 -0.24
C TYR A 2 3.98 -2.29 -0.21
N TYR A 3 4.47 -2.72 -1.37
CA TYR A 3 5.51 -3.73 -1.48
C TYR A 3 6.93 -3.18 -1.29
N GLY A 4 7.06 -1.87 -1.06
CA GLY A 4 8.33 -1.19 -0.85
C GLY A 4 9.03 -0.70 -2.11
N VAL A 5 8.47 -0.96 -3.29
CA VAL A 5 9.06 -0.50 -4.55
C VAL A 5 8.83 1.00 -4.71
N THR A 6 9.89 1.74 -4.98
CA THR A 6 9.88 3.17 -5.28
C THR A 6 10.23 3.44 -6.73
N PHE A 7 9.85 4.62 -7.22
CA PHE A 7 10.26 5.13 -8.53
C PHE A 7 11.29 6.27 -8.35
N ASP A 8 11.92 6.71 -9.42
CA ASP A 8 12.88 7.83 -9.40
C ASP A 8 12.16 9.16 -9.11
N LEU A 9 11.87 9.40 -7.84
CA LEU A 9 11.19 10.62 -7.39
C LEU A 9 12.07 11.85 -7.57
N LEU A 10 13.39 11.72 -7.48
CA LEU A 10 14.32 12.84 -7.66
C LEU A 10 14.21 13.41 -9.07
N SER A 11 14.27 12.56 -10.10
CA SER A 11 14.12 12.97 -11.50
C SER A 11 12.73 13.53 -11.80
N VAL A 12 11.67 12.91 -11.24
CA VAL A 12 10.29 13.40 -11.39
C VAL A 12 10.14 14.79 -10.78
N THR A 13 10.68 15.02 -9.58
CA THR A 13 10.64 16.32 -8.91
C THR A 13 11.42 17.37 -9.72
N ALA A 14 12.62 17.04 -10.18
CA ALA A 14 13.44 17.95 -11.01
C ALA A 14 12.69 18.32 -12.31
N LEU A 15 12.06 17.36 -12.97
CA LEU A 15 11.29 17.58 -14.19
C LEU A 15 10.06 18.48 -13.96
N ALA A 16 9.35 18.27 -12.84
CA ALA A 16 8.20 19.09 -12.44
C ALA A 16 8.64 20.53 -12.15
N HIS A 17 9.68 20.70 -11.35
CA HIS A 17 10.20 22.01 -10.98
C HIS A 17 10.75 22.80 -12.19
N ALA A 18 11.36 22.13 -13.17
CA ALA A 18 11.78 22.76 -14.42
C ALA A 18 10.61 23.34 -15.23
N ARG A 19 9.38 22.94 -14.92
CA ARG A 19 8.13 23.42 -15.53
C ARG A 19 7.27 24.23 -14.58
N ASP A 20 7.84 24.66 -13.47
CA ASP A 20 7.16 25.39 -12.38
C ASP A 20 5.92 24.65 -11.82
N VAL A 21 5.96 23.31 -11.80
CA VAL A 21 4.91 22.46 -11.23
C VAL A 21 5.28 22.08 -9.81
N THR A 22 4.34 22.24 -8.88
CA THR A 22 4.46 21.82 -7.48
C THR A 22 4.35 20.31 -7.35
N VAL A 23 5.20 19.73 -6.50
CA VAL A 23 5.22 18.29 -6.22
C VAL A 23 4.69 18.00 -4.81
N LEU A 24 3.58 17.28 -4.75
CA LEU A 24 2.97 16.77 -3.52
C LEU A 24 3.15 15.25 -3.51
N VAL A 25 3.65 14.71 -2.39
CA VAL A 25 3.88 13.27 -2.24
C VAL A 25 3.10 12.72 -1.06
N ASP A 26 2.28 11.71 -1.33
CA ASP A 26 1.77 10.82 -0.30
C ASP A 26 2.85 9.78 0.03
N GLU A 27 3.51 9.98 1.15
CA GLU A 27 4.54 9.10 1.69
C GLU A 27 4.06 8.44 2.99
N ALA A 28 2.79 8.04 3.03
CA ALA A 28 2.18 7.45 4.22
C ALA A 28 2.95 6.23 4.75
N HIS A 29 3.60 5.47 3.87
CA HIS A 29 4.41 4.29 4.22
C HIS A 29 5.92 4.53 4.20
N GLY A 30 6.37 5.78 4.18
CA GLY A 30 7.80 6.13 4.09
C GLY A 30 8.38 6.99 5.22
N PRO A 31 7.73 7.21 6.37
CA PRO A 31 8.26 8.13 7.38
C PRO A 31 9.58 7.66 8.00
N HIS A 32 9.97 6.40 7.86
CA HIS A 32 11.22 5.82 8.34
C HIS A 32 12.38 5.92 7.34
N LEU A 33 12.10 6.19 6.06
CA LEU A 33 13.11 6.15 4.99
C LEU A 33 14.31 7.06 5.28
N ARG A 34 14.08 8.25 5.83
CA ARG A 34 15.10 9.25 6.15
C ARG A 34 16.16 8.78 7.15
N PHE A 35 15.88 7.73 7.92
CA PHE A 35 16.70 7.32 9.06
C PHE A 35 17.64 6.14 8.74
N SER A 36 17.85 5.81 7.46
CA SER A 36 18.85 4.83 7.08
C SER A 36 19.27 5.01 5.62
N GLU A 37 20.57 5.07 5.37
CA GLU A 37 21.13 5.13 4.02
C GLU A 37 20.92 3.83 3.21
N ALA A 38 20.55 2.74 3.88
CA ALA A 38 20.19 1.47 3.24
C ALA A 38 18.77 1.44 2.67
N LEU A 39 18.02 2.54 2.83
CA LEU A 39 16.65 2.69 2.34
C LEU A 39 16.59 3.72 1.19
N PRO A 40 15.55 3.67 0.35
CA PRO A 40 15.33 4.70 -0.66
C PRO A 40 15.29 6.10 -0.05
N PRO A 41 15.70 7.15 -0.78
CA PRO A 41 15.58 8.52 -0.29
C PRO A 41 14.13 8.89 -0.03
N ASP A 42 13.87 9.61 1.07
CA ASP A 42 12.55 10.15 1.38
C ASP A 42 12.18 11.30 0.42
N ALA A 43 10.89 11.60 0.35
CA ALA A 43 10.36 12.58 -0.59
C ALA A 43 10.88 14.00 -0.34
N LEU A 44 11.18 14.38 0.91
CA LEU A 44 11.79 15.68 1.20
C LEU A 44 13.22 15.73 0.66
N SER A 45 14.01 14.68 0.81
CA SER A 45 15.35 14.58 0.24
C SER A 45 15.34 14.63 -1.29
N CYS A 46 14.26 14.14 -1.92
CA CYS A 46 14.03 14.25 -3.36
C CYS A 46 13.49 15.61 -3.82
N GLY A 47 13.32 16.58 -2.90
CA GLY A 47 12.92 17.94 -3.22
C GLY A 47 11.41 18.18 -3.31
N ALA A 48 10.55 17.25 -2.93
CA ALA A 48 9.10 17.44 -2.93
C ALA A 48 8.68 18.63 -2.07
N ASP A 49 7.71 19.43 -2.54
CA ASP A 49 7.30 20.68 -1.90
C ASP A 49 6.38 20.44 -0.68
N LEU A 50 5.52 19.41 -0.78
CA LEU A 50 4.64 18.95 0.30
C LEU A 50 4.73 17.45 0.41
N VAL A 51 4.80 16.93 1.65
CA VAL A 51 4.87 15.49 1.92
C VAL A 51 3.96 15.14 3.09
N ALA A 52 3.05 14.21 2.87
CA ALA A 52 2.19 13.66 3.92
C ALA A 52 2.73 12.29 4.37
N GLN A 53 3.00 12.16 5.68
CA GLN A 53 3.51 10.91 6.28
C GLN A 53 2.59 10.43 7.38
N SER A 54 2.21 9.14 7.35
CA SER A 54 1.47 8.49 8.44
C SER A 54 2.46 8.02 9.52
N THR A 55 2.76 8.89 10.47
CA THR A 55 3.74 8.62 11.54
C THR A 55 3.36 7.39 12.36
N HIS A 56 2.05 7.16 12.56
CA HIS A 56 1.51 6.01 13.29
C HIS A 56 1.76 4.65 12.64
N LYS A 57 2.04 4.60 11.32
CA LYS A 57 2.23 3.32 10.63
C LYS A 57 3.59 2.68 10.92
N LEU A 58 4.65 3.50 10.97
CA LEU A 58 6.02 2.98 11.02
C LEU A 58 6.93 3.63 12.08
N LEU A 59 6.54 4.73 12.72
CA LEU A 59 7.38 5.40 13.72
C LEU A 59 6.83 5.32 15.16
N GLY A 60 5.78 4.52 15.40
CA GLY A 60 5.33 4.18 16.75
C GLY A 60 4.49 5.25 17.45
N SER A 61 3.99 6.29 16.77
CA SER A 61 2.97 7.16 17.35
C SER A 61 1.61 6.49 17.38
N LEU A 62 0.67 7.01 18.16
CA LEU A 62 -0.68 6.44 18.28
C LEU A 62 -1.44 6.53 16.96
N THR A 63 -2.33 5.57 16.69
CA THR A 63 -3.19 5.52 15.50
C THR A 63 -3.91 6.85 15.26
N GLN A 64 -4.11 7.23 14.02
CA GLN A 64 -4.67 8.49 13.51
C GLN A 64 -3.69 9.67 13.49
N THR A 65 -2.44 9.51 13.90
CA THR A 65 -1.44 10.56 13.86
C THR A 65 -0.68 10.58 12.54
N SER A 66 -0.47 11.76 12.00
CA SER A 66 0.28 12.00 10.76
C SER A 66 0.99 13.35 10.81
N MET A 67 1.94 13.54 9.93
CA MET A 67 2.65 14.81 9.75
C MET A 67 2.55 15.25 8.30
N LEU A 68 2.33 16.55 8.10
CA LEU A 68 2.42 17.22 6.81
C LEU A 68 3.67 18.12 6.84
N PHE A 69 4.58 17.83 5.92
CA PHE A 69 5.82 18.60 5.77
C PHE A 69 5.71 19.53 4.57
N ARG A 70 6.32 20.71 4.70
CA ARG A 70 6.48 21.69 3.64
C ARG A 70 7.94 22.15 3.57
N GLN A 71 8.48 22.22 2.37
CA GLN A 71 9.78 22.84 2.14
C GLN A 71 9.76 23.80 0.95
N GLY A 72 10.82 24.57 0.82
CA GLY A 72 10.95 25.52 -0.27
C GLY A 72 9.94 26.67 -0.25
N GLY A 73 9.80 27.35 -1.38
CA GLY A 73 8.98 28.56 -1.54
C GLY A 73 7.78 28.42 -2.49
N ARG A 74 7.60 27.27 -3.19
CA ARG A 74 6.54 27.08 -4.20
C ARG A 74 5.15 27.09 -3.58
N VAL A 75 5.00 26.51 -2.39
CA VAL A 75 3.74 26.51 -1.65
C VAL A 75 3.85 27.40 -0.44
N SER A 76 2.96 28.40 -0.30
CA SER A 76 2.98 29.28 0.86
C SER A 76 2.52 28.56 2.13
N GLY A 77 3.23 28.78 3.25
CA GLY A 77 2.82 28.20 4.55
C GLY A 77 1.45 28.71 5.02
N GLU A 78 1.02 29.90 4.58
CA GLU A 78 -0.31 30.43 4.87
C GLU A 78 -1.40 29.65 4.11
N ALA A 79 -1.18 29.33 2.83
CA ALA A 79 -2.12 28.51 2.06
C ALA A 79 -2.30 27.12 2.69
N VAL A 80 -1.19 26.50 3.13
CA VAL A 80 -1.25 25.20 3.84
C VAL A 80 -2.04 25.30 5.14
N ARG A 81 -1.76 26.33 5.98
CA ARG A 81 -2.51 26.52 7.23
C ARG A 81 -4.00 26.76 6.99
N ARG A 82 -4.37 27.56 5.98
CA ARG A 82 -5.79 27.80 5.64
C ARG A 82 -6.49 26.50 5.20
N ALA A 83 -5.86 25.73 4.34
CA ALA A 83 -6.39 24.45 3.88
C ALA A 83 -6.54 23.44 5.03
N ALA A 84 -5.49 23.32 5.86
CA ALA A 84 -5.52 22.46 7.03
C ALA A 84 -6.62 22.85 8.02
N ALA A 85 -6.84 24.14 8.28
CA ALA A 85 -7.87 24.64 9.20
C ALA A 85 -9.30 24.27 8.75
N LEU A 86 -9.54 24.07 7.46
CA LEU A 86 -10.84 23.61 6.94
C LEU A 86 -11.09 22.12 7.16
N LEU A 87 -10.04 21.31 7.30
CA LEU A 87 -10.11 19.85 7.31
C LEU A 87 -9.77 19.24 8.66
N THR A 88 -9.08 19.98 9.53
CA THR A 88 -8.68 19.48 10.84
C THR A 88 -9.71 19.83 11.93
N THR A 89 -9.75 18.99 12.97
CA THR A 89 -10.62 19.23 14.13
C THR A 89 -10.20 20.49 14.90
N THR A 90 -11.18 21.17 15.49
CA THR A 90 -10.95 22.27 16.44
C THR A 90 -10.70 21.80 17.88
N SER A 91 -10.83 20.49 18.13
CA SER A 91 -10.63 19.84 19.44
C SER A 91 -9.48 18.82 19.36
N PRO A 92 -8.22 19.29 19.33
CA PRO A 92 -7.07 18.38 19.18
C PRO A 92 -6.96 17.45 20.40
N ASN A 93 -6.65 16.18 20.13
CA ASN A 93 -6.37 15.20 21.18
C ASN A 93 -4.90 15.33 21.61
N TYR A 94 -4.66 15.81 22.82
CA TYR A 94 -3.30 16.04 23.33
C TYR A 94 -2.48 14.76 23.52
N LEU A 95 -3.11 13.58 23.75
CA LEU A 95 -2.40 12.32 23.79
C LEU A 95 -1.84 11.95 22.41
N LEU A 96 -2.61 12.20 21.34
CA LEU A 96 -2.13 12.00 19.97
C LEU A 96 -0.97 12.95 19.65
N LEU A 97 -1.08 14.23 20.03
CA LEU A 97 0.00 15.21 19.82
C LEU A 97 1.25 14.84 20.61
N ALA A 98 1.11 14.44 21.87
CA ALA A 98 2.23 13.98 22.69
C ALA A 98 2.91 12.75 22.10
N SER A 99 2.13 11.79 21.55
CA SER A 99 2.68 10.60 20.89
C SER A 99 3.48 10.93 19.63
N LEU A 100 3.05 11.95 18.86
CA LEU A 100 3.81 12.45 17.72
C LEU A 100 5.15 13.05 18.15
N ASP A 101 5.17 13.86 19.21
CA ASP A 101 6.41 14.47 19.70
C ASP A 101 7.36 13.45 20.28
N ILE A 102 6.85 12.43 21.00
CA ILE A 102 7.65 11.30 21.49
C ILE A 102 8.26 10.52 20.34
N ALA A 103 7.47 10.19 19.30
CA ALA A 103 7.97 9.50 18.12
C ALA A 103 9.04 10.34 17.40
N ARG A 104 8.82 11.63 17.23
CA ARG A 104 9.82 12.57 16.68
C ARG A 104 11.12 12.56 17.50
N LEU A 105 11.02 12.67 18.84
CA LEU A 105 12.19 12.66 19.72
C LEU A 105 12.94 11.32 19.62
N GLN A 106 12.23 10.20 19.67
CA GLN A 106 12.82 8.86 19.52
C GLN A 106 13.61 8.74 18.22
N MET A 107 13.00 9.18 17.10
CA MET A 107 13.65 9.12 15.80
C MET A 107 14.83 10.09 15.68
N ALA A 108 14.75 11.27 16.29
CA ALA A 108 15.86 12.23 16.31
C ALA A 108 17.09 11.71 17.08
N VAL A 109 16.90 10.86 18.08
CA VAL A 109 17.97 10.36 18.95
C VAL A 109 18.46 8.98 18.53
N TYR A 110 17.55 8.10 18.13
CA TYR A 110 17.83 6.67 17.91
C TYR A 110 17.40 6.15 16.53
N GLY A 111 16.97 7.03 15.62
CA GLY A 111 16.34 6.64 14.34
C GLY A 111 17.21 5.75 13.49
N ASP A 112 18.49 6.09 13.35
CA ASP A 112 19.46 5.32 12.56
C ASP A 112 19.66 3.90 13.11
N ASP A 113 19.86 3.77 14.43
CA ASP A 113 20.02 2.47 15.09
C ASP A 113 18.76 1.60 14.97
N LEU A 114 17.59 2.20 15.20
CA LEU A 114 16.30 1.51 15.20
C LEU A 114 15.93 1.03 13.80
N VAL A 115 16.02 1.90 12.80
CA VAL A 115 15.72 1.56 11.40
C VAL A 115 16.79 0.64 10.83
N GLY A 116 18.07 0.87 11.14
CA GLY A 116 19.16 -0.04 10.77
C GLY A 116 18.95 -1.44 11.31
N ARG A 117 18.41 -1.58 12.55
CA ARG A 117 18.03 -2.89 13.09
C ARG A 117 16.91 -3.53 12.28
N ALA A 118 15.83 -2.80 11.95
CA ALA A 118 14.73 -3.31 11.13
C ALA A 118 15.22 -3.82 9.76
N VAL A 119 16.11 -3.08 9.11
CA VAL A 119 16.76 -3.47 7.84
C VAL A 119 17.52 -4.80 8.00
N ARG A 120 18.35 -4.94 9.05
CA ARG A 120 19.07 -6.20 9.31
C ARG A 120 18.15 -7.38 9.58
N LEU A 121 17.06 -7.18 10.35
CA LEU A 121 16.06 -8.21 10.64
C LEU A 121 15.36 -8.65 9.34
N ALA A 122 14.94 -7.71 8.51
CA ALA A 122 14.29 -7.98 7.23
C ALA A 122 15.22 -8.75 6.28
N ALA A 123 16.50 -8.40 6.21
CA ALA A 123 17.48 -9.13 5.42
C ALA A 123 17.66 -10.58 5.91
N GLY A 124 17.64 -10.79 7.24
CA GLY A 124 17.69 -12.12 7.85
C GLY A 124 16.49 -12.98 7.47
N VAL A 125 15.27 -12.43 7.58
CA VAL A 125 14.03 -13.12 7.18
C VAL A 125 14.05 -13.45 5.68
N ARG A 126 14.40 -12.48 4.83
CA ARG A 126 14.47 -12.66 3.36
C ARG A 126 15.42 -13.78 2.96
N ARG A 127 16.59 -13.89 3.62
CA ARG A 127 17.55 -14.96 3.37
C ARG A 127 16.93 -16.33 3.67
N VAL A 128 16.32 -16.51 4.84
CA VAL A 128 15.70 -17.79 5.22
C VAL A 128 14.55 -18.14 4.27
N VAL A 129 13.76 -17.15 3.83
CA VAL A 129 12.69 -17.36 2.84
C VAL A 129 13.27 -17.87 1.53
N ASN A 130 14.28 -17.21 1.00
CA ASN A 130 14.88 -17.58 -0.30
C ASN A 130 15.66 -18.91 -0.24
N ASP A 131 16.16 -19.30 0.93
CA ASP A 131 16.75 -20.63 1.16
C ASP A 131 15.69 -21.73 1.36
N SER A 132 14.41 -21.38 1.43
CA SER A 132 13.32 -22.33 1.69
C SER A 132 12.63 -22.74 0.38
N PRO A 133 12.70 -24.01 -0.06
CA PRO A 133 12.09 -24.45 -1.31
C PRO A 133 10.58 -24.18 -1.37
N GLY A 134 10.13 -23.53 -2.44
CA GLY A 134 8.73 -23.18 -2.65
C GLY A 134 8.30 -21.82 -2.11
N LEU A 135 9.19 -21.11 -1.43
CA LEU A 135 9.04 -19.70 -1.10
C LEU A 135 9.99 -18.84 -1.94
N TRP A 136 9.66 -17.58 -2.08
CA TRP A 136 10.50 -16.59 -2.71
C TRP A 136 10.13 -15.18 -2.25
N CYS A 137 11.13 -14.36 -2.05
CA CYS A 137 10.98 -12.96 -1.71
C CYS A 137 11.91 -12.15 -2.62
N PHE A 138 11.35 -11.24 -3.39
CA PHE A 138 12.18 -10.36 -4.24
C PHE A 138 13.02 -9.40 -3.40
N GLY A 139 14.10 -8.92 -3.98
CA GLY A 139 15.03 -8.01 -3.38
C GLY A 139 15.49 -6.94 -4.37
N GLU A 140 16.58 -6.27 -4.04
CA GLU A 140 17.16 -5.17 -4.82
C GLU A 140 17.61 -5.59 -6.22
N GLU A 141 17.80 -6.88 -6.47
CA GLU A 141 18.17 -7.42 -7.79
C GLU A 141 17.11 -7.16 -8.88
N TYR A 142 15.90 -6.76 -8.48
CA TYR A 142 14.81 -6.37 -9.39
C TYR A 142 14.71 -4.86 -9.60
N MET A 143 15.52 -4.08 -8.92
CA MET A 143 15.51 -2.61 -8.99
C MET A 143 16.35 -2.10 -10.17
N GLY A 144 16.36 -0.77 -10.37
CA GLY A 144 17.05 -0.14 -11.51
C GLY A 144 16.32 -0.32 -12.84
N ARG A 145 15.00 -0.51 -12.82
CA ARG A 145 14.13 -0.66 -13.99
C ARG A 145 13.09 0.46 -14.03
N PRO A 146 12.55 0.82 -15.20
CA PRO A 146 11.49 1.82 -15.27
C PRO A 146 10.33 1.51 -14.31
N GLY A 147 10.04 2.42 -13.39
CA GLY A 147 9.01 2.28 -12.37
C GLY A 147 9.40 1.45 -11.13
N ALA A 148 10.62 0.93 -11.07
CA ALA A 148 11.14 0.18 -9.94
C ALA A 148 12.61 0.58 -9.69
N GLU A 149 12.82 1.79 -9.14
CA GLU A 149 14.15 2.38 -8.93
C GLU A 149 14.87 1.79 -7.73
N ALA A 150 14.19 1.74 -6.60
CA ALA A 150 14.76 1.22 -5.36
C ALA A 150 13.71 0.48 -4.52
N LEU A 151 14.18 -0.21 -3.48
CA LEU A 151 13.35 -1.03 -2.60
C LEU A 151 13.52 -0.63 -1.14
N ASP A 152 12.41 -0.36 -0.46
CA ASP A 152 12.33 -0.39 0.99
C ASP A 152 12.43 -1.85 1.46
N VAL A 153 13.64 -2.24 1.85
CA VAL A 153 13.95 -3.63 2.22
C VAL A 153 13.30 -4.08 3.53
N THR A 154 12.71 -3.17 4.30
CA THR A 154 11.94 -3.53 5.51
C THR A 154 10.60 -4.20 5.19
N LYS A 155 10.14 -4.08 3.95
CA LYS A 155 8.94 -4.72 3.43
C LYS A 155 9.29 -6.08 2.80
N VAL A 156 8.88 -7.15 3.46
CA VAL A 156 9.20 -8.52 3.07
C VAL A 156 7.99 -9.18 2.43
N THR A 157 7.96 -9.16 1.10
CA THR A 157 6.89 -9.79 0.30
C THR A 157 7.27 -11.22 -0.03
N VAL A 158 6.55 -12.18 0.52
CA VAL A 158 6.81 -13.61 0.35
C VAL A 158 5.79 -14.21 -0.60
N GLN A 159 6.26 -14.75 -1.71
CA GLN A 159 5.43 -15.50 -2.64
C GLN A 159 5.16 -16.89 -2.08
N THR A 160 3.89 -17.30 -2.06
CA THR A 160 3.40 -18.58 -1.56
C THR A 160 2.77 -19.46 -2.64
N ALA A 161 2.56 -18.91 -3.84
CA ALA A 161 1.94 -19.62 -4.95
C ALA A 161 2.69 -20.88 -5.37
N TRP A 162 4.01 -20.92 -5.21
CA TRP A 162 4.81 -22.13 -5.50
C TRP A 162 4.61 -23.26 -4.48
N LEU A 163 4.03 -22.95 -3.31
CA LEU A 163 3.57 -23.96 -2.36
C LEU A 163 2.16 -24.48 -2.68
N GLY A 164 1.51 -23.96 -3.73
CA GLY A 164 0.11 -24.22 -4.01
C GLY A 164 -0.85 -23.47 -3.06
N LEU A 165 -0.38 -22.40 -2.42
CA LEU A 165 -1.17 -21.57 -1.50
C LEU A 165 -1.36 -20.17 -2.09
N SER A 166 -2.62 -19.69 -2.10
CA SER A 166 -2.87 -18.26 -2.31
C SER A 166 -2.33 -17.48 -1.11
N GLY A 167 -2.05 -16.18 -1.31
CA GLY A 167 -1.62 -15.32 -0.20
C GLY A 167 -2.61 -15.36 0.97
N ARG A 168 -3.92 -15.37 0.67
CA ARG A 168 -4.96 -15.47 1.70
C ARG A 168 -4.90 -16.80 2.46
N ALA A 169 -4.78 -17.92 1.76
CA ALA A 169 -4.69 -19.24 2.42
C ALA A 169 -3.44 -19.35 3.29
N ALA A 170 -2.30 -18.82 2.82
CA ALA A 170 -1.07 -18.77 3.60
C ALA A 170 -1.22 -17.91 4.86
N ALA A 171 -1.84 -16.73 4.75
CA ALA A 171 -2.07 -15.84 5.88
C ALA A 171 -3.02 -16.45 6.92
N ASP A 172 -4.08 -17.16 6.49
CA ASP A 172 -5.01 -17.84 7.39
C ASP A 172 -4.30 -18.96 8.16
N ILE A 173 -3.40 -19.73 7.52
CA ILE A 173 -2.56 -20.74 8.18
C ILE A 173 -1.59 -20.07 9.17
N LEU A 174 -0.89 -19.02 8.75
CA LEU A 174 0.06 -18.30 9.61
C LEU A 174 -0.61 -17.73 10.85
N ARG A 175 -1.81 -17.18 10.71
CA ARG A 175 -2.60 -16.67 11.83
C ARG A 175 -3.06 -17.76 12.78
N ARG A 176 -3.60 -18.86 12.24
CA ARG A 176 -4.19 -19.96 13.04
C ARG A 176 -3.13 -20.79 13.75
N ASP A 177 -2.09 -21.19 13.04
CA ASP A 177 -1.15 -22.23 13.49
C ASP A 177 0.12 -21.65 14.10
N TYR A 178 0.49 -20.40 13.72
CA TYR A 178 1.72 -19.72 14.18
C TYR A 178 1.44 -18.40 14.90
N HIS A 179 0.18 -17.95 14.99
CA HIS A 179 -0.21 -16.66 15.60
C HIS A 179 0.48 -15.44 14.97
N ILE A 180 0.79 -15.54 13.68
CA ILE A 180 1.42 -14.46 12.90
C ILE A 180 0.34 -13.77 12.07
N ALA A 181 0.22 -12.44 12.25
CA ALA A 181 -0.60 -11.58 11.41
C ALA A 181 0.26 -10.99 10.27
N CYS A 182 -0.18 -11.18 9.03
CA CYS A 182 0.42 -10.52 7.88
C CYS A 182 -0.12 -9.10 7.75
N GLU A 183 0.69 -8.18 7.23
CA GLU A 183 0.27 -6.80 6.91
C GLU A 183 -0.82 -6.81 5.84
N LEU A 184 -0.56 -7.48 4.74
CA LEU A 184 -1.52 -7.66 3.66
C LEU A 184 -1.29 -8.97 2.91
N THR A 185 -2.27 -9.35 2.09
CA THR A 185 -2.18 -10.48 1.17
C THR A 185 -2.73 -10.09 -0.20
N ASP A 186 -2.13 -10.63 -1.24
CA ASP A 186 -2.71 -10.63 -2.58
C ASP A 186 -3.00 -12.08 -3.04
N ALA A 187 -3.27 -12.28 -4.33
CA ALA A 187 -3.58 -13.60 -4.88
C ALA A 187 -2.46 -14.63 -4.65
N TYR A 188 -1.20 -14.19 -4.56
CA TYR A 188 -0.01 -15.06 -4.61
C TYR A 188 0.99 -14.82 -3.49
N ASN A 189 0.85 -13.72 -2.76
CA ASN A 189 1.85 -13.24 -1.82
C ASN A 189 1.26 -12.90 -0.45
N VAL A 190 2.12 -12.95 0.56
CA VAL A 190 1.92 -12.35 1.88
C VAL A 190 2.99 -11.30 2.11
N LEU A 191 2.62 -10.17 2.71
CA LEU A 191 3.55 -9.09 3.06
C LEU A 191 3.73 -9.00 4.57
N PHE A 192 4.96 -8.82 5.00
CA PHE A 192 5.34 -8.49 6.37
C PHE A 192 6.08 -7.15 6.39
N LEU A 193 5.85 -6.38 7.44
CA LEU A 193 6.61 -5.17 7.75
C LEU A 193 7.53 -5.47 8.94
N LEU A 194 8.83 -5.28 8.74
CA LEU A 194 9.79 -5.27 9.84
C LEU A 194 9.99 -3.81 10.26
N THR A 195 9.65 -3.50 11.48
CA THR A 195 9.60 -2.13 11.99
C THR A 195 10.65 -1.87 13.06
N LEU A 196 10.73 -0.64 13.50
CA LEU A 196 11.60 -0.24 14.61
C LEU A 196 11.25 -0.93 15.95
N ALA A 197 10.05 -1.49 16.08
CA ALA A 197 9.59 -2.16 17.30
C ALA A 197 9.95 -3.65 17.34
N ASP A 198 10.24 -4.26 16.18
CA ASP A 198 10.50 -5.69 16.09
C ASP A 198 11.84 -6.06 16.73
N ARG A 199 11.87 -7.23 17.38
CA ARG A 199 13.03 -7.81 18.04
C ARG A 199 13.56 -8.99 17.22
N GLU A 200 14.79 -9.38 17.51
CA GLU A 200 15.47 -10.49 16.85
C GLU A 200 14.70 -11.81 17.01
N GLU A 201 14.17 -12.08 18.20
CA GLU A 201 13.39 -13.29 18.47
C GLU A 201 12.13 -13.37 17.60
N GLU A 202 11.46 -12.25 17.38
CA GLU A 202 10.24 -12.16 16.55
C GLU A 202 10.56 -12.38 15.07
N ALA A 203 11.63 -11.78 14.57
CA ALA A 203 12.09 -11.99 13.20
C ALA A 203 12.54 -13.43 12.96
N LEU A 204 13.25 -14.04 13.92
CA LEU A 204 13.64 -15.45 13.86
C LEU A 204 12.43 -16.38 13.94
N PHE A 205 11.44 -16.05 14.74
CA PHE A 205 10.19 -16.81 14.84
C PHE A 205 9.43 -16.75 13.50
N LEU A 206 9.28 -15.57 12.90
CA LEU A 206 8.69 -15.40 11.57
C LEU A 206 9.42 -16.25 10.52
N ALA A 207 10.74 -16.16 10.46
CA ALA A 207 11.56 -16.90 9.50
C ALA A 207 11.40 -18.42 9.65
N LYS A 208 11.42 -18.93 10.89
CA LYS A 208 11.20 -20.37 11.20
C LYS A 208 9.79 -20.82 10.82
N SER A 209 8.78 -20.00 11.10
CA SER A 209 7.38 -20.31 10.80
C SER A 209 7.13 -20.37 9.29
N LEU A 210 7.74 -19.46 8.51
CA LEU A 210 7.67 -19.50 7.04
C LEU A 210 8.36 -20.73 6.47
N LYS A 211 9.52 -21.11 7.01
CA LYS A 211 10.22 -22.35 6.62
C LYS A 211 9.39 -23.59 6.95
N ASP A 212 8.76 -23.66 8.12
CA ASP A 212 7.88 -24.77 8.52
C ASP A 212 6.62 -24.83 7.65
N LEU A 213 6.02 -23.67 7.33
CA LEU A 213 4.93 -23.55 6.36
C LEU A 213 5.31 -24.20 5.02
N ALA A 214 6.52 -23.88 4.50
CA ALA A 214 6.99 -24.43 3.25
C ALA A 214 7.16 -25.96 3.28
N ILE A 215 7.60 -26.50 4.41
CA ILE A 215 7.76 -27.95 4.61
C ILE A 215 6.40 -28.66 4.67
N ARG A 216 5.45 -28.12 5.44
CA ARG A 216 4.15 -28.76 5.71
C ARG A 216 3.15 -28.64 4.58
N HIS A 217 3.22 -27.59 3.78
CA HIS A 217 2.18 -27.24 2.80
C HIS A 217 2.65 -27.31 1.35
N ARG A 218 3.74 -28.00 1.07
CA ARG A 218 4.25 -28.16 -0.29
C ARG A 218 3.28 -28.95 -1.14
N ARG A 219 2.68 -28.30 -2.15
CA ARG A 219 1.76 -28.85 -3.14
C ARG A 219 2.23 -28.47 -4.54
N SER A 220 1.45 -28.85 -5.56
CA SER A 220 1.66 -28.33 -6.91
C SER A 220 1.50 -26.80 -6.92
N PRO A 221 2.38 -26.05 -7.60
CA PRO A 221 2.25 -24.62 -7.74
C PRO A 221 0.86 -24.20 -8.24
N LEU A 222 0.37 -23.06 -7.77
CA LEU A 222 -0.86 -22.47 -8.32
C LEU A 222 -0.59 -22.04 -9.78
N GLU A 223 -1.52 -22.33 -10.64
CA GLU A 223 -1.56 -21.71 -11.95
C GLU A 223 -1.74 -20.18 -11.77
N ARG A 224 -0.97 -19.43 -12.54
CA ARG A 224 -1.09 -17.98 -12.58
C ARG A 224 -1.79 -17.60 -13.87
N PRO A 225 -3.08 -17.31 -13.84
CA PRO A 225 -3.74 -16.80 -15.02
C PRO A 225 -3.03 -15.49 -15.45
N HIS A 226 -2.93 -15.30 -16.75
CA HIS A 226 -2.49 -14.03 -17.29
C HIS A 226 -3.62 -13.02 -17.10
N ILE A 227 -3.53 -12.22 -16.05
CA ILE A 227 -4.51 -11.17 -15.76
C ILE A 227 -4.25 -10.02 -16.75
N SER A 228 -5.19 -9.81 -17.65
CA SER A 228 -5.16 -8.66 -18.53
C SER A 228 -5.86 -7.49 -17.83
N LEU A 229 -5.15 -6.37 -17.64
CA LEU A 229 -5.79 -5.16 -17.15
C LEU A 229 -6.78 -4.64 -18.18
N PRO A 230 -8.01 -4.28 -17.79
CA PRO A 230 -8.96 -3.67 -18.70
C PRO A 230 -8.46 -2.29 -19.15
N GLU A 231 -8.95 -1.81 -20.29
CA GLU A 231 -8.75 -0.42 -20.66
C GLU A 231 -9.36 0.50 -19.59
N LEU A 232 -8.78 1.69 -19.43
CA LEU A 232 -9.31 2.69 -18.51
C LEU A 232 -10.75 3.04 -18.91
N PRO A 233 -11.70 3.00 -17.96
CA PRO A 233 -13.08 3.33 -18.27
C PRO A 233 -13.23 4.76 -18.79
N SER A 234 -14.09 4.94 -19.79
CA SER A 234 -14.37 6.27 -20.32
C SER A 234 -15.25 7.07 -19.35
N GLN A 235 -14.85 8.31 -19.07
CA GLN A 235 -15.61 9.22 -18.23
C GLN A 235 -16.83 9.77 -18.99
N ALA A 236 -18.02 9.54 -18.43
CA ALA A 236 -19.31 10.02 -18.97
C ALA A 236 -19.86 11.21 -18.20
N ALA A 237 -19.49 11.34 -16.91
CA ALA A 237 -19.86 12.46 -16.04
C ALA A 237 -18.71 12.75 -15.07
N ALA A 238 -18.63 13.97 -14.53
CA ALA A 238 -17.66 14.26 -13.49
C ALA A 238 -17.98 13.43 -12.23
N PRO A 239 -16.97 12.94 -11.47
CA PRO A 239 -17.21 12.12 -10.28
C PRO A 239 -18.15 12.78 -9.26
N ARG A 240 -18.03 14.09 -9.06
CA ARG A 240 -18.93 14.85 -8.19
C ARG A 240 -20.37 14.83 -8.67
N GLU A 241 -20.60 15.01 -9.96
CA GLU A 241 -21.94 15.00 -10.54
C GLU A 241 -22.57 13.62 -10.40
N ALA A 242 -21.82 12.58 -10.71
CA ALA A 242 -22.28 11.20 -10.58
C ALA A 242 -22.59 10.83 -9.12
N PHE A 243 -21.77 11.27 -8.16
CA PHE A 243 -21.96 10.98 -6.74
C PHE A 243 -23.27 11.56 -6.19
N PHE A 244 -23.68 12.75 -6.63
CA PHE A 244 -24.91 13.41 -6.18
C PHE A 244 -26.13 13.14 -7.07
N ALA A 245 -25.96 12.46 -8.20
CA ALA A 245 -27.06 12.16 -9.10
C ALA A 245 -27.95 11.03 -8.56
N PRO A 246 -29.23 10.99 -8.99
CA PRO A 246 -30.10 9.84 -8.73
C PRO A 246 -29.47 8.54 -9.27
N SER A 247 -29.45 7.50 -8.45
CA SER A 247 -28.88 6.21 -8.80
C SER A 247 -29.80 5.05 -8.46
N GLU A 248 -29.53 3.90 -9.01
CA GLU A 248 -30.25 2.65 -8.74
C GLU A 248 -29.27 1.47 -8.68
N ALA A 249 -29.59 0.45 -7.90
CA ALA A 249 -28.85 -0.81 -7.88
C ALA A 249 -29.31 -1.68 -9.05
N VAL A 250 -28.35 -2.14 -9.86
CA VAL A 250 -28.61 -2.98 -11.03
C VAL A 250 -27.83 -4.28 -10.87
N PRO A 251 -28.40 -5.46 -11.24
CA PRO A 251 -27.67 -6.71 -11.20
C PRO A 251 -26.35 -6.61 -11.98
N PHE A 252 -25.29 -7.14 -11.40
CA PHE A 252 -23.93 -7.00 -11.93
C PHE A 252 -23.81 -7.29 -13.45
N PRO A 253 -24.41 -8.39 -14.00
CA PRO A 253 -24.30 -8.67 -15.45
C PRO A 253 -24.98 -7.63 -16.34
N GLU A 254 -25.95 -6.90 -15.81
CA GLU A 254 -26.78 -5.94 -16.56
C GLU A 254 -26.19 -4.52 -16.55
N THR A 255 -25.09 -4.30 -15.83
CA THR A 255 -24.46 -2.98 -15.69
C THR A 255 -23.59 -2.59 -16.90
N ALA A 256 -23.33 -3.51 -17.83
CA ALA A 256 -22.52 -3.20 -19.01
C ALA A 256 -23.11 -2.04 -19.82
N GLY A 257 -22.28 -1.01 -20.10
CA GLY A 257 -22.69 0.19 -20.81
C GLY A 257 -23.33 1.27 -19.93
N ARG A 258 -23.72 0.96 -18.68
CA ARG A 258 -24.23 1.93 -17.71
C ARG A 258 -23.08 2.80 -17.15
N VAL A 259 -23.44 3.90 -16.51
CA VAL A 259 -22.49 4.80 -15.85
C VAL A 259 -22.52 4.55 -14.35
N ALA A 260 -21.34 4.32 -13.77
CA ALA A 260 -21.22 4.02 -12.35
C ALA A 260 -21.61 5.22 -11.46
N ALA A 261 -22.28 4.95 -10.35
CA ALA A 261 -22.58 5.91 -9.30
C ALA A 261 -21.75 5.69 -8.04
N GLU A 262 -20.95 4.62 -8.01
CA GLU A 262 -20.09 4.25 -6.88
C GLU A 262 -18.70 3.84 -7.35
N GLU A 263 -17.76 3.83 -6.41
CA GLU A 263 -16.39 3.40 -6.63
C GLU A 263 -16.27 1.89 -6.41
N ILE A 264 -15.41 1.23 -7.20
CA ILE A 264 -15.01 -0.16 -6.95
C ILE A 264 -13.49 -0.22 -6.95
N ALA A 265 -12.93 -0.70 -5.85
CA ALA A 265 -11.49 -0.95 -5.70
C ALA A 265 -11.23 -2.35 -5.12
N PHE A 266 -10.05 -2.88 -5.36
CA PHE A 266 -9.54 -4.04 -4.64
C PHE A 266 -8.50 -3.61 -3.62
N TYR A 267 -8.65 -4.06 -2.38
CA TYR A 267 -7.69 -3.74 -1.34
C TYR A 267 -6.92 -5.00 -0.91
N PRO A 268 -5.59 -4.95 -0.88
CA PRO A 268 -4.70 -3.85 -1.30
C PRO A 268 -4.56 -3.70 -2.81
N PRO A 269 -4.14 -2.54 -3.35
CA PRO A 269 -3.74 -1.32 -2.64
C PRO A 269 -4.89 -0.33 -2.44
N GLY A 270 -6.12 -0.60 -2.91
CA GLY A 270 -7.24 0.31 -2.83
C GLY A 270 -7.27 1.34 -3.98
N ILE A 271 -6.60 1.06 -5.08
CA ILE A 271 -6.69 1.89 -6.29
C ILE A 271 -8.03 1.57 -6.99
N PRO A 272 -8.87 2.57 -7.23
CA PRO A 272 -10.13 2.36 -7.93
C PRO A 272 -9.91 1.79 -9.34
N VAL A 273 -10.66 0.76 -9.67
CA VAL A 273 -10.75 0.21 -11.04
C VAL A 273 -11.99 0.73 -11.76
N LEU A 274 -12.90 1.34 -11.01
CA LEU A 274 -14.09 2.03 -11.48
C LEU A 274 -14.41 3.19 -10.53
N CYS A 275 -14.58 4.38 -11.09
CA CYS A 275 -14.96 5.58 -10.33
C CYS A 275 -16.40 6.03 -10.68
N PRO A 276 -17.07 6.80 -9.80
CA PRO A 276 -18.35 7.43 -10.14
C PRO A 276 -18.21 8.28 -11.40
N GLY A 277 -19.16 8.15 -12.30
CA GLY A 277 -19.18 8.86 -13.59
C GLY A 277 -18.49 8.13 -14.75
N GLU A 278 -17.88 7.00 -14.50
CA GLU A 278 -17.24 6.18 -15.52
C GLU A 278 -18.20 5.15 -16.11
N ARG A 279 -18.00 4.81 -17.38
CA ARG A 279 -18.81 3.82 -18.09
C ARG A 279 -18.28 2.41 -17.87
N ILE A 280 -19.15 1.53 -17.43
CA ILE A 280 -18.83 0.13 -17.14
C ILE A 280 -18.71 -0.63 -18.46
N SER A 281 -17.52 -1.14 -18.79
CA SER A 281 -17.30 -1.99 -19.96
C SER A 281 -17.52 -3.47 -19.64
N ARG A 282 -17.69 -4.30 -20.66
CA ARG A 282 -17.78 -5.76 -20.49
C ARG A 282 -16.44 -6.36 -20.03
N GLU A 283 -15.34 -5.79 -20.52
CA GLU A 283 -13.98 -6.18 -20.17
C GLU A 283 -13.73 -5.89 -18.68
N LEU A 284 -14.18 -4.73 -18.18
CA LEU A 284 -14.11 -4.41 -16.75
C LEU A 284 -14.92 -5.41 -15.91
N LEU A 285 -16.14 -5.77 -16.32
CA LEU A 285 -16.93 -6.77 -15.59
C LEU A 285 -16.26 -8.14 -15.58
N ALA A 286 -15.59 -8.54 -16.66
CA ALA A 286 -14.82 -9.79 -16.70
C ALA A 286 -13.65 -9.73 -15.71
N TYR A 287 -12.90 -8.63 -15.70
CA TYR A 287 -11.81 -8.38 -14.77
C TYR A 287 -12.27 -8.41 -13.31
N LEU A 288 -13.37 -7.73 -12.97
CA LEU A 288 -13.93 -7.72 -11.60
C LEU A 288 -14.30 -9.14 -11.14
N ARG A 289 -14.87 -9.97 -12.01
CA ARG A 289 -15.18 -11.39 -11.70
C ARG A 289 -13.92 -12.20 -11.45
N GLU A 290 -12.91 -12.03 -12.28
CA GLU A 290 -11.63 -12.73 -12.14
C GLU A 290 -10.95 -12.38 -10.83
N MET A 291 -10.86 -11.10 -10.47
CA MET A 291 -10.26 -10.64 -9.23
C MET A 291 -11.02 -11.14 -8.00
N THR A 292 -12.34 -11.15 -8.06
CA THR A 292 -13.18 -11.69 -6.99
C THR A 292 -12.99 -13.21 -6.84
N ALA A 293 -12.89 -13.95 -7.95
CA ALA A 293 -12.62 -15.40 -7.93
C ALA A 293 -11.23 -15.73 -7.36
N LEU A 294 -10.25 -14.86 -7.53
CA LEU A 294 -8.92 -14.95 -6.90
C LEU A 294 -8.93 -14.62 -5.39
N GLY A 295 -10.09 -14.21 -4.86
CA GLY A 295 -10.27 -13.92 -3.43
C GLY A 295 -9.79 -12.53 -3.01
N LEU A 296 -9.60 -11.58 -3.94
CA LEU A 296 -9.27 -10.20 -3.60
C LEU A 296 -10.48 -9.53 -2.93
N ARG A 297 -10.19 -8.72 -1.92
CA ARG A 297 -11.22 -8.01 -1.17
C ARG A 297 -11.72 -6.79 -1.94
N VAL A 298 -13.01 -6.77 -2.23
CA VAL A 298 -13.70 -5.61 -2.81
C VAL A 298 -13.94 -4.55 -1.75
N THR A 299 -13.72 -3.29 -2.10
CA THR A 299 -14.01 -2.10 -1.27
C THR A 299 -14.62 -1.00 -2.13
N GLY A 300 -15.36 -0.10 -1.52
CA GLY A 300 -15.98 1.04 -2.19
C GLY A 300 -17.48 0.87 -2.44
N PRO A 301 -17.96 -0.20 -3.11
CA PRO A 301 -19.37 -0.31 -3.43
C PRO A 301 -20.24 -0.59 -2.20
N GLU A 302 -21.52 -0.25 -2.29
CA GLU A 302 -22.53 -0.56 -1.28
C GLU A 302 -22.67 -2.09 -1.12
N ASP A 303 -22.68 -2.84 -2.22
CA ASP A 303 -22.64 -4.30 -2.22
C ASP A 303 -21.24 -4.83 -2.52
N VAL A 304 -20.49 -5.11 -1.47
CA VAL A 304 -19.11 -5.66 -1.58
C VAL A 304 -19.05 -7.07 -2.16
N THR A 305 -20.20 -7.75 -2.32
CA THR A 305 -20.27 -9.06 -2.99
C THR A 305 -20.35 -8.94 -4.50
N LEU A 306 -20.52 -7.71 -5.01
CA LEU A 306 -20.75 -7.41 -6.43
C LEU A 306 -21.91 -8.20 -7.05
N THR A 307 -22.96 -8.51 -6.28
CA THR A 307 -24.20 -9.04 -6.85
C THR A 307 -24.93 -7.96 -7.63
N THR A 308 -24.83 -6.72 -7.12
CA THR A 308 -25.33 -5.50 -7.76
C THR A 308 -24.25 -4.42 -7.81
N ILE A 309 -24.42 -3.46 -8.71
CA ILE A 309 -23.63 -2.21 -8.77
C ILE A 309 -24.59 -1.04 -8.87
N ARG A 310 -24.32 0.05 -8.15
CA ARG A 310 -25.08 1.29 -8.32
C ARG A 310 -24.66 2.02 -9.58
N VAL A 311 -25.65 2.37 -10.39
CA VAL A 311 -25.47 3.12 -11.64
C VAL A 311 -26.37 4.35 -11.68
N LEU A 312 -26.00 5.32 -12.48
CA LEU A 312 -26.87 6.50 -12.73
C LEU A 312 -28.16 6.08 -13.41
N ARG A 313 -29.26 6.73 -13.01
CA ARG A 313 -30.58 6.54 -13.66
C ARG A 313 -30.66 7.14 -15.04
#